data_9dc4032de60bbe39ca4f59d40e2e6914
#
_entry.id   9dc4032de60bbe39ca4f59d40e2e6914
#
_cell.length_a   1.000
_cell.length_b   1.000
_cell.length_c   1.000
_cell.angle_alpha   90.00
_cell.angle_beta   90.00
_cell.angle_gamma   90.00
#
_symmetry.space_group_name_H-M   'P 1'
#
loop_
_entity.id
_entity.type
_entity.pdbx_description
1 polymer ?
#
loop_
_entity_poly.entity_id
_entity_poly.type
_entity_poly.pdbx_seq_one_letter_code
_entity_poly.pdbx_strand_id
1 'polypeptide(L)'
;MKSKSIPNNEIKLKVRTAWFSVVVGILLFLIKTAAFFLTDSKAIFSDAMESIVNIVAAIFALYSIVLSSKPADKNHLYGHGNIEYFSAGIEGLLIIFAAVTIFYYSIISLLETPQPKELDYGTLLIAFSAIVNVALGYYLVKIGEKTNSIALVADGKHILTDVITSVGVIIGLLIVLATDYYIIDPIVAMIVAVNILFTGYRLIRSSIGGLMMETDDKLLSKITDILMNLQKDYIIDIHHLRFWQSAEKVFIDFHLTLPYFFNIKKAHEIEERISEKIFEKIPNSEIRMHFDYCDSTLCKYCSYKNCEVRSEDFSVPIKWNSDKLLANEINLP
;
A
#
# COMPACT_ATOMS: atom_id res chain seq x y z
N MET A 1 5.76 -24.86 -10.96
CA MET A 1 4.62 -24.63 -10.04
C MET A 1 3.51 -23.84 -10.75
N LYS A 2 2.25 -24.28 -10.71
CA LYS A 2 1.12 -23.51 -11.29
C LYS A 2 0.72 -22.44 -10.30
N SER A 3 1.01 -21.16 -10.60
CA SER A 3 0.38 -20.03 -9.94
C SER A 3 -1.14 -20.24 -9.96
N LYS A 4 -1.79 -20.30 -8.81
CA LYS A 4 -3.27 -20.31 -8.75
C LYS A 4 -3.74 -18.95 -9.30
N SER A 5 -4.33 -18.97 -10.49
CA SER A 5 -4.98 -17.79 -11.05
C SER A 5 -6.08 -17.31 -10.08
N ILE A 6 -6.13 -16.02 -9.81
CA ILE A 6 -7.16 -15.39 -8.97
C ILE A 6 -8.54 -15.80 -9.51
N PRO A 7 -9.47 -16.23 -8.66
CA PRO A 7 -10.80 -16.60 -9.10
C PRO A 7 -11.48 -15.44 -9.83
N ASN A 8 -12.01 -15.67 -11.01
CA ASN A 8 -12.64 -14.64 -11.86
C ASN A 8 -13.76 -13.84 -11.13
N ASN A 9 -14.39 -14.46 -10.11
CA ASN A 9 -15.38 -13.80 -9.27
C ASN A 9 -14.80 -12.73 -8.33
N GLU A 10 -13.57 -12.90 -7.85
CA GLU A 10 -12.91 -11.89 -7.01
C GLU A 10 -12.51 -10.66 -7.82
N ILE A 11 -11.97 -10.85 -9.02
CA ILE A 11 -11.64 -9.74 -9.92
C ILE A 11 -12.90 -8.96 -10.27
N LYS A 12 -14.00 -9.64 -10.60
CA LYS A 12 -15.30 -8.98 -10.88
C LYS A 12 -15.82 -8.18 -9.69
N LEU A 13 -15.66 -8.70 -8.47
CA LEU A 13 -16.07 -7.99 -7.26
C LEU A 13 -15.23 -6.73 -7.05
N LYS A 14 -13.89 -6.81 -7.16
CA LYS A 14 -12.98 -5.66 -7.07
C LYS A 14 -13.36 -4.57 -8.08
N VAL A 15 -13.51 -4.92 -9.35
CA VAL A 15 -13.85 -3.98 -10.42
C VAL A 15 -15.22 -3.35 -10.19
N ARG A 16 -16.24 -4.14 -9.80
CA ARG A 16 -17.58 -3.61 -9.50
C ARG A 16 -17.57 -2.65 -8.32
N THR A 17 -16.78 -2.96 -7.29
CA THR A 17 -16.65 -2.11 -6.10
C THR A 17 -15.94 -0.79 -6.46
N ALA A 18 -14.88 -0.84 -7.26
CA ALA A 18 -14.20 0.38 -7.74
C ALA A 18 -15.11 1.24 -8.63
N TRP A 19 -15.88 0.65 -9.53
CA TRP A 19 -16.90 1.37 -10.31
C TRP A 19 -17.95 2.04 -9.42
N PHE A 20 -18.38 1.35 -8.36
CA PHE A 20 -19.33 1.93 -7.41
C PHE A 20 -18.72 3.15 -6.69
N SER A 21 -17.44 3.10 -6.32
CA SER A 21 -16.71 4.25 -5.74
C SER A 21 -16.71 5.44 -6.70
N VAL A 22 -16.37 5.23 -7.97
CA VAL A 22 -16.39 6.30 -9.00
C VAL A 22 -17.76 6.95 -9.13
N VAL A 23 -18.83 6.15 -9.23
CA VAL A 23 -20.21 6.69 -9.39
C VAL A 23 -20.63 7.50 -8.17
N VAL A 24 -20.39 6.99 -6.96
CA VAL A 24 -20.71 7.71 -5.72
C VAL A 24 -19.86 8.98 -5.61
N GLY A 25 -18.55 8.91 -5.94
CA GLY A 25 -17.67 10.07 -5.95
C GLY A 25 -18.18 11.19 -6.87
N ILE A 26 -18.63 10.86 -8.10
CA ILE A 26 -19.22 11.85 -9.03
C ILE A 26 -20.48 12.48 -8.42
N LEU A 27 -21.38 11.69 -7.83
CA LEU A 27 -22.60 12.21 -7.21
C LEU A 27 -22.28 13.15 -6.05
N LEU A 28 -21.34 12.80 -5.19
CA LEU A 28 -20.90 13.63 -4.08
C LEU A 28 -20.25 14.93 -4.55
N PHE A 29 -19.41 14.86 -5.57
CA PHE A 29 -18.82 16.06 -6.19
C PHE A 29 -19.89 17.02 -6.71
N LEU A 30 -20.92 16.54 -7.39
CA LEU A 30 -22.03 17.39 -7.86
C LEU A 30 -22.76 18.04 -6.69
N ILE A 31 -23.01 17.33 -5.60
CA ILE A 31 -23.65 17.86 -4.40
C ILE A 31 -22.78 18.96 -3.76
N LYS A 32 -21.48 18.71 -3.56
CA LYS A 32 -20.55 19.68 -2.96
C LYS A 32 -20.34 20.91 -3.84
N THR A 33 -20.29 20.71 -5.16
CA THR A 33 -20.21 21.83 -6.12
C THR A 33 -21.48 22.68 -6.08
N ALA A 34 -22.66 22.08 -6.00
CA ALA A 34 -23.91 22.82 -5.81
C ALA A 34 -23.91 23.60 -4.48
N ALA A 35 -23.44 22.98 -3.38
CA ALA A 35 -23.28 23.65 -2.09
C ALA A 35 -22.34 24.86 -2.19
N PHE A 36 -21.20 24.73 -2.89
CA PHE A 36 -20.28 25.85 -3.12
C PHE A 36 -20.94 27.00 -3.88
N PHE A 37 -21.65 26.75 -4.98
CA PHE A 37 -22.33 27.81 -5.75
C PHE A 37 -23.46 28.50 -4.97
N LEU A 38 -24.08 27.80 -4.04
CA LEU A 38 -25.10 28.38 -3.17
C LEU A 38 -24.50 29.29 -2.09
N THR A 39 -23.32 28.95 -1.57
CA THR A 39 -22.76 29.57 -0.36
C THR A 39 -21.58 30.51 -0.64
N ASP A 40 -20.86 30.33 -1.73
CA ASP A 40 -19.55 30.96 -2.03
C ASP A 40 -18.50 30.80 -0.91
N SER A 41 -18.67 29.79 -0.05
CA SER A 41 -17.74 29.45 1.05
C SER A 41 -16.47 28.84 0.54
N LYS A 42 -15.30 29.33 1.01
CA LYS A 42 -14.00 28.79 0.64
C LYS A 42 -13.71 27.45 1.30
N ALA A 43 -14.26 27.21 2.48
CA ALA A 43 -14.18 25.90 3.14
C ALA A 43 -14.99 24.85 2.36
N ILE A 44 -16.19 25.18 1.86
CA ILE A 44 -16.98 24.28 0.98
C ILE A 44 -16.27 24.08 -0.38
N PHE A 45 -15.63 25.12 -0.93
CA PHE A 45 -14.83 25.01 -2.13
C PHE A 45 -13.69 24.01 -1.95
N SER A 46 -12.99 24.06 -0.79
CA SER A 46 -11.90 23.08 -0.51
C SER A 46 -12.41 21.64 -0.52
N ASP A 47 -13.55 21.38 0.10
CA ASP A 47 -14.18 20.05 0.15
C ASP A 47 -14.66 19.56 -1.25
N ALA A 48 -15.12 20.49 -2.10
CA ALA A 48 -15.47 20.19 -3.50
C ALA A 48 -14.21 19.88 -4.36
N MET A 49 -13.12 20.63 -4.18
CA MET A 49 -11.86 20.38 -4.88
C MET A 49 -11.25 19.04 -4.50
N GLU A 50 -11.29 18.66 -3.22
CA GLU A 50 -10.88 17.35 -2.73
C GLU A 50 -11.69 16.22 -3.42
N SER A 51 -12.99 16.42 -3.63
CA SER A 51 -13.84 15.45 -4.33
C SER A 51 -13.49 15.27 -5.81
N ILE A 52 -12.94 16.28 -6.50
CA ILE A 52 -12.39 16.10 -7.86
C ILE A 52 -11.19 15.14 -7.82
N VAL A 53 -10.29 15.35 -6.87
CA VAL A 53 -9.14 14.48 -6.70
C VAL A 53 -9.59 13.05 -6.44
N ASN A 54 -10.58 12.85 -5.57
CA ASN A 54 -11.11 11.52 -5.23
C ASN A 54 -11.72 10.81 -6.45
N ILE A 55 -12.42 11.51 -7.32
CA ILE A 55 -12.96 10.92 -8.57
C ILE A 55 -11.81 10.47 -9.47
N VAL A 56 -10.82 11.34 -9.70
CA VAL A 56 -9.68 11.02 -10.55
C VAL A 56 -8.89 9.85 -9.95
N ALA A 57 -8.66 9.85 -8.65
CA ALA A 57 -8.01 8.77 -7.92
C ALA A 57 -8.76 7.44 -8.07
N ALA A 58 -10.09 7.44 -7.87
CA ALA A 58 -10.92 6.24 -8.04
C ALA A 58 -10.87 5.68 -9.47
N ILE A 59 -10.83 6.55 -10.50
CA ILE A 59 -10.67 6.14 -11.91
C ILE A 59 -9.29 5.51 -12.13
N PHE A 60 -8.21 6.12 -11.61
CA PHE A 60 -6.86 5.55 -11.69
C PHE A 60 -6.75 4.24 -10.90
N ALA A 61 -7.35 4.14 -9.72
CA ALA A 61 -7.41 2.90 -8.94
C ALA A 61 -8.14 1.79 -9.72
N LEU A 62 -9.28 2.10 -10.33
CA LEU A 62 -10.00 1.14 -11.19
C LEU A 62 -9.12 0.67 -12.36
N TYR A 63 -8.47 1.59 -13.06
CA TYR A 63 -7.58 1.26 -14.17
C TYR A 63 -6.40 0.39 -13.71
N SER A 64 -5.77 0.74 -12.59
CA SER A 64 -4.64 -0.01 -12.04
C SER A 64 -5.05 -1.41 -11.58
N ILE A 65 -6.22 -1.59 -10.97
CA ILE A 65 -6.77 -2.90 -10.59
C ILE A 65 -6.98 -3.79 -11.82
N VAL A 66 -7.53 -3.23 -12.90
CA VAL A 66 -7.76 -3.98 -14.15
C VAL A 66 -6.42 -4.35 -14.80
N LEU A 67 -5.45 -3.43 -14.82
CA LEU A 67 -4.16 -3.66 -15.45
C LEU A 67 -3.28 -4.59 -14.61
N SER A 68 -3.21 -4.41 -13.29
CA SER A 68 -2.41 -5.25 -12.37
C SER A 68 -2.89 -6.71 -12.34
N SER A 69 -4.20 -6.93 -12.62
CA SER A 69 -4.80 -8.27 -12.71
C SER A 69 -4.40 -9.03 -13.99
N LYS A 70 -3.78 -8.38 -14.97
CA LYS A 70 -3.30 -9.07 -16.18
C LYS A 70 -2.09 -9.94 -15.86
N PRO A 71 -2.01 -11.16 -16.45
CA PRO A 71 -0.84 -11.99 -16.30
C PRO A 71 0.40 -11.32 -16.92
N ALA A 72 1.57 -11.82 -16.54
CA ALA A 72 2.84 -11.46 -17.19
C ALA A 72 2.75 -11.69 -18.71
N ASP A 73 3.33 -10.78 -19.47
CA ASP A 73 3.40 -10.82 -20.92
C ASP A 73 4.85 -10.62 -21.42
N LYS A 74 5.05 -10.56 -22.75
CA LYS A 74 6.39 -10.42 -23.36
C LYS A 74 7.10 -9.12 -22.98
N ASN A 75 6.36 -8.07 -22.65
CA ASN A 75 6.92 -6.77 -22.30
C ASN A 75 7.05 -6.59 -20.79
N HIS A 76 6.26 -7.32 -20.01
CA HIS A 76 6.20 -7.23 -18.53
C HIS A 76 6.30 -8.64 -17.92
N LEU A 77 7.53 -9.18 -17.89
CA LEU A 77 7.81 -10.57 -17.49
C LEU A 77 7.42 -10.87 -16.03
N TYR A 78 7.42 -9.86 -15.16
CA TYR A 78 7.01 -9.96 -13.75
C TYR A 78 5.55 -9.56 -13.51
N GLY A 79 4.80 -9.24 -14.58
CA GLY A 79 3.42 -8.76 -14.51
C GLY A 79 3.31 -7.24 -14.44
N HIS A 80 2.12 -6.76 -14.14
CA HIS A 80 1.75 -5.35 -14.23
C HIS A 80 1.50 -4.70 -12.86
N GLY A 81 1.87 -5.37 -11.75
CA GLY A 81 1.51 -4.92 -10.40
C GLY A 81 2.03 -3.53 -10.01
N ASN A 82 3.20 -3.12 -10.50
CA ASN A 82 3.79 -1.82 -10.17
C ASN A 82 2.97 -0.61 -10.64
N ILE A 83 1.97 -0.82 -11.52
CA ILE A 83 1.02 0.23 -11.93
C ILE A 83 0.23 0.80 -10.74
N GLU A 84 0.02 0.01 -9.68
CA GLU A 84 -0.69 0.48 -8.47
C GLU A 84 0.13 1.56 -7.74
N TYR A 85 1.45 1.40 -7.64
CA TYR A 85 2.33 2.42 -7.08
C TYR A 85 2.36 3.67 -7.95
N PHE A 86 2.43 3.50 -9.28
CA PHE A 86 2.41 4.62 -10.21
C PHE A 86 1.10 5.42 -10.10
N SER A 87 -0.04 4.73 -10.00
CA SER A 87 -1.35 5.33 -9.78
C SER A 87 -1.40 6.15 -8.49
N ALA A 88 -0.90 5.58 -7.38
CA ALA A 88 -0.82 6.28 -6.10
C ALA A 88 0.08 7.52 -6.16
N GLY A 89 1.15 7.49 -6.95
CA GLY A 89 2.01 8.65 -7.18
C GLY A 89 1.30 9.80 -7.89
N ILE A 90 0.54 9.49 -8.95
CA ILE A 90 -0.29 10.48 -9.68
C ILE A 90 -1.34 11.06 -8.75
N GLU A 91 -2.02 10.24 -7.96
CA GLU A 91 -2.99 10.67 -6.97
C GLU A 91 -2.37 11.68 -5.99
N GLY A 92 -1.20 11.36 -5.42
CA GLY A 92 -0.47 12.24 -4.53
C GLY A 92 -0.12 13.60 -5.16
N LEU A 93 0.23 13.63 -6.46
CA LEU A 93 0.48 14.88 -7.20
C LEU A 93 -0.80 15.71 -7.35
N LEU A 94 -1.92 15.07 -7.66
CA LEU A 94 -3.22 15.76 -7.78
C LEU A 94 -3.67 16.33 -6.45
N ILE A 95 -3.47 15.60 -5.35
CA ILE A 95 -3.74 16.05 -3.98
C ILE A 95 -2.90 17.30 -3.65
N ILE A 96 -1.60 17.31 -3.96
CA ILE A 96 -0.74 18.46 -3.74
C ILE A 96 -1.21 19.66 -4.57
N PHE A 97 -1.55 19.44 -5.85
CA PHE A 97 -2.07 20.50 -6.70
C PHE A 97 -3.36 21.12 -6.16
N ALA A 98 -4.31 20.28 -5.71
CA ALA A 98 -5.54 20.76 -5.08
C ALA A 98 -5.23 21.56 -3.80
N ALA A 99 -4.36 21.07 -2.92
CA ALA A 99 -3.98 21.76 -1.69
C ALA A 99 -3.38 23.16 -1.96
N VAL A 100 -2.47 23.27 -2.93
CA VAL A 100 -1.88 24.55 -3.33
C VAL A 100 -2.95 25.50 -3.88
N THR A 101 -3.87 24.99 -4.68
CA THR A 101 -4.99 25.77 -5.25
C THR A 101 -5.92 26.29 -4.13
N ILE A 102 -6.32 25.43 -3.19
CA ILE A 102 -7.14 25.83 -2.04
C ILE A 102 -6.45 26.91 -1.22
N PHE A 103 -5.16 26.69 -0.91
CA PHE A 103 -4.37 27.64 -0.11
C PHE A 103 -4.28 29.02 -0.78
N TYR A 104 -4.02 29.03 -2.09
CA TYR A 104 -3.98 30.27 -2.89
C TYR A 104 -5.30 31.05 -2.85
N TYR A 105 -6.42 30.38 -3.13
CA TYR A 105 -7.74 31.04 -3.09
C TYR A 105 -8.17 31.46 -1.69
N SER A 106 -7.75 30.73 -0.65
CA SER A 106 -8.02 31.10 0.74
C SER A 106 -7.28 32.37 1.15
N ILE A 107 -6.02 32.54 0.70
CA ILE A 107 -5.26 33.80 0.93
C ILE A 107 -5.96 34.98 0.25
N ILE A 108 -6.39 34.84 -1.01
CA ILE A 108 -7.12 35.91 -1.71
C ILE A 108 -8.40 36.25 -0.94
N SER A 109 -9.15 35.26 -0.49
CA SER A 109 -10.37 35.46 0.28
C SER A 109 -10.14 36.19 1.60
N LEU A 110 -9.00 36.02 2.26
CA LEU A 110 -8.63 36.79 3.44
C LEU A 110 -8.47 38.30 3.15
N LEU A 111 -8.03 38.65 1.93
CA LEU A 111 -7.82 40.04 1.52
C LEU A 111 -9.13 40.72 1.06
N GLU A 112 -10.03 39.93 0.46
CA GLU A 112 -11.28 40.43 -0.12
C GLU A 112 -12.47 40.38 0.85
N THR A 113 -12.35 39.63 1.95
CA THR A 113 -13.39 39.43 3.00
C THR A 113 -14.80 39.18 2.44
N PRO A 114 -15.00 38.23 1.51
CA PRO A 114 -16.31 37.90 1.01
C PRO A 114 -17.20 37.39 2.14
N GLN A 115 -18.49 37.69 2.09
CA GLN A 115 -19.47 37.17 3.04
C GLN A 115 -20.14 35.93 2.42
N PRO A 116 -19.87 34.71 2.92
CA PRO A 116 -20.60 33.53 2.48
C PRO A 116 -22.09 33.65 2.73
N LYS A 117 -22.89 33.08 1.80
CA LYS A 117 -24.36 33.13 1.85
C LYS A 117 -24.90 31.71 2.12
N GLU A 118 -26.15 31.64 2.60
CA GLU A 118 -26.88 30.36 2.71
C GLU A 118 -26.05 29.21 3.37
N LEU A 119 -25.24 29.56 4.39
CA LEU A 119 -24.32 28.62 5.04
C LEU A 119 -25.05 27.43 5.68
N ASP A 120 -26.30 27.62 6.12
CA ASP A 120 -27.11 26.54 6.72
C ASP A 120 -27.32 25.38 5.73
N TYR A 121 -27.76 25.71 4.50
CA TYR A 121 -27.97 24.71 3.45
C TYR A 121 -26.64 24.08 3.00
N GLY A 122 -25.58 24.90 2.87
CA GLY A 122 -24.24 24.41 2.52
C GLY A 122 -23.73 23.43 3.54
N THR A 123 -23.81 23.77 4.82
CA THR A 123 -23.35 22.89 5.92
C THR A 123 -24.14 21.57 5.94
N LEU A 124 -25.47 21.62 5.70
CA LEU A 124 -26.28 20.38 5.62
C LEU A 124 -25.87 19.48 4.47
N LEU A 125 -25.56 20.03 3.29
CA LEU A 125 -25.12 19.26 2.12
C LEU A 125 -23.75 18.62 2.35
N ILE A 126 -22.82 19.34 2.99
CA ILE A 126 -21.50 18.78 3.35
C ILE A 126 -21.64 17.67 4.41
N ALA A 127 -22.49 17.89 5.43
CA ALA A 127 -22.74 16.86 6.45
C ALA A 127 -23.34 15.58 5.83
N PHE A 128 -24.29 15.72 4.90
CA PHE A 128 -24.82 14.59 4.14
C PHE A 128 -23.72 13.86 3.35
N SER A 129 -22.88 14.63 2.64
CA SER A 129 -21.74 14.07 1.87
C SER A 129 -20.76 13.31 2.77
N ALA A 130 -20.46 13.85 3.97
CA ALA A 130 -19.57 13.18 4.93
C ALA A 130 -20.14 11.83 5.40
N ILE A 131 -21.46 11.75 5.68
CA ILE A 131 -22.12 10.48 6.06
C ILE A 131 -22.00 9.44 4.93
N VAL A 132 -22.23 9.85 3.68
CA VAL A 132 -22.09 8.97 2.52
C VAL A 132 -20.63 8.50 2.37
N ASN A 133 -19.65 9.39 2.56
CA ASN A 133 -18.22 9.05 2.53
C ASN A 133 -17.84 8.05 3.62
N VAL A 134 -18.37 8.16 4.85
CA VAL A 134 -18.14 7.15 5.90
C VAL A 134 -18.63 5.79 5.44
N ALA A 135 -19.85 5.70 4.92
CA ALA A 135 -20.43 4.44 4.47
C ALA A 135 -19.63 3.84 3.28
N LEU A 136 -19.25 4.68 2.32
CA LEU A 136 -18.46 4.27 1.16
C LEU A 136 -17.08 3.80 1.58
N GLY A 137 -16.33 4.58 2.37
CA GLY A 137 -14.98 4.24 2.81
C GLY A 137 -14.95 2.94 3.61
N TYR A 138 -15.90 2.74 4.54
CA TYR A 138 -16.01 1.47 5.27
C TYR A 138 -16.32 0.28 4.34
N TYR A 139 -17.20 0.47 3.37
CA TYR A 139 -17.53 -0.56 2.38
C TYR A 139 -16.31 -0.94 1.54
N LEU A 140 -15.52 0.04 1.06
CA LEU A 140 -14.31 -0.19 0.27
C LEU A 140 -13.23 -0.92 1.06
N VAL A 141 -12.96 -0.50 2.30
CA VAL A 141 -12.00 -1.18 3.17
C VAL A 141 -12.42 -2.64 3.40
N LYS A 142 -13.69 -2.88 3.75
CA LYS A 142 -14.20 -4.23 4.01
C LYS A 142 -14.09 -5.15 2.79
N ILE A 143 -14.42 -4.67 1.60
CA ILE A 143 -14.31 -5.47 0.37
C ILE A 143 -12.83 -5.61 -0.02
N GLY A 144 -12.02 -4.56 0.12
CA GLY A 144 -10.58 -4.59 -0.13
C GLY A 144 -9.86 -5.63 0.73
N GLU A 145 -10.12 -5.66 2.02
CA GLU A 145 -9.57 -6.68 2.94
C GLU A 145 -10.03 -8.09 2.56
N LYS A 146 -11.33 -8.27 2.25
CA LYS A 146 -11.88 -9.57 1.83
C LYS A 146 -11.24 -10.10 0.54
N THR A 147 -10.89 -9.22 -0.38
CA THR A 147 -10.33 -9.57 -1.70
C THR A 147 -8.83 -9.37 -1.79
N ASN A 148 -8.15 -9.02 -0.69
CA ASN A 148 -6.74 -8.66 -0.63
C ASN A 148 -6.35 -7.60 -1.69
N SER A 149 -7.24 -6.63 -1.94
CA SER A 149 -6.99 -5.53 -2.87
C SER A 149 -6.42 -4.32 -2.14
N ILE A 150 -5.11 -4.09 -2.29
CA ILE A 150 -4.41 -2.95 -1.69
C ILE A 150 -5.03 -1.64 -2.19
N ALA A 151 -5.36 -1.55 -3.47
CA ALA A 151 -5.96 -0.35 -4.07
C ALA A 151 -7.32 0.00 -3.45
N LEU A 152 -8.23 -0.98 -3.25
CA LEU A 152 -9.52 -0.72 -2.60
C LEU A 152 -9.38 -0.35 -1.12
N VAL A 153 -8.44 -0.96 -0.40
CA VAL A 153 -8.16 -0.60 1.00
C VAL A 153 -7.59 0.81 1.09
N ALA A 154 -6.70 1.18 0.17
CA ALA A 154 -6.10 2.52 0.12
C ALA A 154 -7.16 3.58 -0.18
N ASP A 155 -7.96 3.41 -1.25
CA ASP A 155 -9.07 4.29 -1.63
C ASP A 155 -10.07 4.46 -0.47
N GLY A 156 -10.51 3.36 0.16
CA GLY A 156 -11.41 3.42 1.31
C GLY A 156 -10.83 4.14 2.52
N LYS A 157 -9.55 3.93 2.85
CA LYS A 157 -8.87 4.67 3.94
C LYS A 157 -8.70 6.14 3.62
N HIS A 158 -8.42 6.47 2.37
CA HIS A 158 -8.33 7.85 1.90
C HIS A 158 -9.67 8.57 2.11
N ILE A 159 -10.78 8.02 1.59
CA ILE A 159 -12.12 8.56 1.77
C ILE A 159 -12.48 8.73 3.26
N LEU A 160 -12.10 7.78 4.13
CA LEU A 160 -12.31 7.92 5.58
C LEU A 160 -11.46 9.04 6.21
N THR A 161 -10.26 9.29 5.68
CA THR A 161 -9.43 10.43 6.12
C THR A 161 -10.07 11.75 5.71
N ASP A 162 -10.66 11.83 4.50
CA ASP A 162 -11.35 13.01 4.00
C ASP A 162 -12.60 13.36 4.83
N VAL A 163 -13.22 12.37 5.45
CA VAL A 163 -14.30 12.63 6.42
C VAL A 163 -13.80 13.49 7.60
N ILE A 164 -12.56 13.29 8.04
CA ILE A 164 -11.99 14.09 9.15
C ILE A 164 -11.83 15.54 8.71
N THR A 165 -11.40 15.79 7.47
CA THR A 165 -11.29 17.15 6.91
C THR A 165 -12.66 17.79 6.75
N SER A 166 -13.66 17.06 6.22
CA SER A 166 -15.04 17.51 6.10
C SER A 166 -15.67 17.85 7.46
N VAL A 167 -15.39 17.07 8.52
CA VAL A 167 -15.82 17.42 9.88
C VAL A 167 -15.18 18.73 10.36
N GLY A 168 -13.90 18.95 10.06
CA GLY A 168 -13.22 20.22 10.33
C GLY A 168 -13.89 21.41 9.63
N VAL A 169 -14.24 21.24 8.35
CA VAL A 169 -15.02 22.25 7.58
C VAL A 169 -16.37 22.53 8.24
N ILE A 170 -17.14 21.48 8.59
CA ILE A 170 -18.45 21.63 9.24
C ILE A 170 -18.32 22.41 10.55
N ILE A 171 -17.35 22.08 11.40
CA ILE A 171 -17.11 22.79 12.66
C ILE A 171 -16.77 24.26 12.38
N GLY A 172 -15.91 24.55 11.41
CA GLY A 172 -15.57 25.90 10.99
C GLY A 172 -16.80 26.70 10.55
N LEU A 173 -17.65 26.12 9.70
CA LEU A 173 -18.88 26.74 9.22
C LEU A 173 -19.90 26.99 10.35
N LEU A 174 -20.03 26.05 11.30
CA LEU A 174 -20.89 26.22 12.47
C LEU A 174 -20.42 27.39 13.37
N ILE A 175 -19.08 27.57 13.50
CA ILE A 175 -18.52 28.70 14.24
C ILE A 175 -18.85 30.03 13.50
N VAL A 176 -18.71 30.07 12.17
CA VAL A 176 -19.09 31.26 11.36
C VAL A 176 -20.56 31.58 11.55
N LEU A 177 -21.45 30.57 11.46
CA LEU A 177 -22.90 30.75 11.67
C LEU A 177 -23.24 31.26 13.08
N ALA A 178 -22.50 30.85 14.11
CA ALA A 178 -22.75 31.24 15.49
C ALA A 178 -22.16 32.61 15.85
N THR A 179 -21.13 33.07 15.13
CA THR A 179 -20.34 34.24 15.52
C THR A 179 -20.37 35.38 14.52
N ASP A 180 -20.83 35.15 13.29
CA ASP A 180 -20.78 36.07 12.13
C ASP A 180 -19.32 36.51 11.76
N TYR A 181 -18.29 35.79 12.26
CA TYR A 181 -16.91 36.08 11.92
C TYR A 181 -16.49 35.33 10.64
N TYR A 182 -16.78 35.91 9.48
CA TYR A 182 -16.53 35.29 8.15
C TYR A 182 -15.06 35.03 7.84
N ILE A 183 -14.13 35.67 8.54
CA ILE A 183 -12.67 35.41 8.40
C ILE A 183 -12.28 33.99 8.80
N ILE A 184 -13.11 33.29 9.58
CA ILE A 184 -12.87 31.91 10.02
C ILE A 184 -12.96 30.93 8.84
N ASP A 185 -13.84 31.18 7.86
CA ASP A 185 -14.02 30.30 6.68
C ASP A 185 -12.73 30.12 5.88
N PRO A 186 -12.01 31.14 5.39
CA PRO A 186 -10.75 30.96 4.70
C PRO A 186 -9.63 30.44 5.61
N ILE A 187 -9.65 30.70 6.92
CA ILE A 187 -8.65 30.15 7.85
C ILE A 187 -8.83 28.63 7.96
N VAL A 188 -10.07 28.14 8.10
CA VAL A 188 -10.37 26.72 8.13
C VAL A 188 -9.94 26.05 6.82
N ALA A 189 -10.25 26.67 5.67
CA ALA A 189 -9.81 26.16 4.37
C ALA A 189 -8.28 26.05 4.26
N MET A 190 -7.52 27.02 4.78
CA MET A 190 -6.04 26.94 4.81
C MET A 190 -5.52 25.79 5.70
N ILE A 191 -6.13 25.59 6.88
CA ILE A 191 -5.74 24.50 7.78
C ILE A 191 -5.99 23.15 7.10
N VAL A 192 -7.14 23.00 6.45
CA VAL A 192 -7.48 21.80 5.68
C VAL A 192 -6.48 21.60 4.52
N ALA A 193 -6.14 22.66 3.78
CA ALA A 193 -5.17 22.59 2.68
C ALA A 193 -3.78 22.12 3.15
N VAL A 194 -3.32 22.55 4.32
CA VAL A 194 -2.04 22.07 4.89
C VAL A 194 -2.12 20.59 5.22
N ASN A 195 -3.22 20.09 5.76
CA ASN A 195 -3.42 18.66 6.03
C ASN A 195 -3.43 17.84 4.73
N ILE A 196 -4.15 18.33 3.70
CA ILE A 196 -4.21 17.71 2.36
C ILE A 196 -2.80 17.66 1.73
N LEU A 197 -2.01 18.74 1.82
CA LEU A 197 -0.62 18.79 1.34
C LEU A 197 0.24 17.69 1.98
N PHE A 198 0.11 17.50 3.30
CA PHE A 198 0.86 16.48 4.02
C PHE A 198 0.45 15.06 3.61
N THR A 199 -0.84 14.85 3.36
CA THR A 199 -1.37 13.57 2.86
C THR A 199 -0.81 13.25 1.46
N GLY A 200 -0.83 14.23 0.54
CA GLY A 200 -0.25 14.07 -0.81
C GLY A 200 1.25 13.76 -0.77
N TYR A 201 2.01 14.44 0.08
CA TYR A 201 3.44 14.15 0.27
C TYR A 201 3.67 12.70 0.74
N ARG A 202 2.92 12.22 1.74
CA ARG A 202 3.03 10.83 2.23
C ARG A 202 2.73 9.83 1.13
N LEU A 203 1.72 10.10 0.31
CA LEU A 203 1.31 9.21 -0.77
C LEU A 203 2.39 9.10 -1.85
N ILE A 204 2.97 10.24 -2.27
CA ILE A 204 4.11 10.26 -3.21
C ILE A 204 5.30 9.50 -2.62
N ARG A 205 5.64 9.75 -1.35
CA ARG A 205 6.76 9.07 -0.68
C ARG A 205 6.57 7.54 -0.65
N SER A 206 5.35 7.08 -0.35
CA SER A 206 4.99 5.66 -0.37
C SER A 206 5.05 5.06 -1.77
N SER A 207 4.55 5.80 -2.77
CA SER A 207 4.62 5.40 -4.19
C SER A 207 6.06 5.22 -4.67
N ILE A 208 6.93 6.22 -4.41
CA ILE A 208 8.36 6.14 -4.76
C ILE A 208 9.01 4.96 -4.06
N GLY A 209 8.75 4.75 -2.77
CA GLY A 209 9.27 3.61 -2.02
C GLY A 209 8.89 2.28 -2.66
N GLY A 210 7.61 2.09 -3.02
CA GLY A 210 7.14 0.88 -3.68
C GLY A 210 7.76 0.66 -5.06
N LEU A 211 7.89 1.71 -5.88
CA LEU A 211 8.56 1.64 -7.20
C LEU A 211 10.05 1.33 -7.08
N MET A 212 10.71 1.80 -6.03
CA MET A 212 12.12 1.52 -5.74
C MET A 212 12.33 0.21 -4.97
N MET A 213 11.28 -0.59 -4.76
CA MET A 213 11.36 -1.86 -4.04
C MET A 213 11.88 -1.69 -2.59
N GLU A 214 11.46 -0.60 -1.92
CA GLU A 214 11.82 -0.31 -0.54
C GLU A 214 11.33 -1.44 0.38
N THR A 215 12.14 -1.79 1.36
CA THR A 215 11.85 -2.88 2.29
C THR A 215 10.63 -2.54 3.16
N ASP A 216 9.65 -3.44 3.19
CA ASP A 216 8.57 -3.43 4.18
C ASP A 216 9.01 -4.23 5.41
N ASP A 217 9.20 -3.55 6.55
CA ASP A 217 9.67 -4.16 7.81
C ASP A 217 8.73 -5.26 8.32
N LYS A 218 7.42 -5.14 8.09
CA LYS A 218 6.45 -6.16 8.50
C LYS A 218 6.58 -7.42 7.66
N LEU A 219 6.77 -7.25 6.35
CA LEU A 219 6.98 -8.35 5.43
C LEU A 219 8.34 -9.00 5.68
N LEU A 220 9.39 -8.20 5.92
CA LEU A 220 10.72 -8.70 6.31
C LEU A 220 10.64 -9.57 7.56
N SER A 221 10.03 -9.07 8.62
CA SER A 221 9.85 -9.83 9.87
C SER A 221 9.11 -11.15 9.61
N LYS A 222 8.04 -11.11 8.82
CA LYS A 222 7.25 -12.30 8.49
C LYS A 222 8.06 -13.34 7.70
N ILE A 223 8.84 -12.91 6.70
CA ILE A 223 9.71 -13.80 5.91
C ILE A 223 10.81 -14.38 6.80
N THR A 224 11.46 -13.55 7.60
CA THR A 224 12.52 -13.96 8.54
C THR A 224 12.00 -15.01 9.52
N ASP A 225 10.84 -14.80 10.12
CA ASP A 225 10.22 -15.76 11.05
C ASP A 225 9.93 -17.10 10.38
N ILE A 226 9.47 -17.08 9.12
CA ILE A 226 9.23 -18.30 8.37
C ILE A 226 10.56 -19.04 8.14
N LEU A 227 11.59 -18.34 7.65
CA LEU A 227 12.89 -18.94 7.33
C LEU A 227 13.60 -19.47 8.59
N MET A 228 13.55 -18.75 9.71
CA MET A 228 14.09 -19.23 11.00
C MET A 228 13.43 -20.53 11.47
N ASN A 229 12.11 -20.66 11.27
CA ASN A 229 11.38 -21.90 11.61
C ASN A 229 11.63 -23.07 10.66
N LEU A 230 12.33 -22.84 9.53
CA LEU A 230 12.71 -23.89 8.58
C LEU A 230 14.07 -24.53 8.87
N GLN A 231 14.76 -24.07 9.92
CA GLN A 231 16.08 -24.59 10.27
C GLN A 231 16.05 -26.12 10.47
N LYS A 232 16.84 -26.83 9.68
CA LYS A 232 17.06 -28.28 9.73
C LYS A 232 18.56 -28.55 9.73
N ASP A 233 18.94 -29.69 10.22
CA ASP A 233 20.34 -30.11 10.33
C ASP A 233 21.10 -30.11 8.98
N TYR A 234 20.39 -30.32 7.86
CA TYR A 234 20.95 -30.28 6.50
C TYR A 234 20.92 -28.93 5.85
N ILE A 235 20.22 -27.91 6.44
CA ILE A 235 20.27 -26.51 6.00
C ILE A 235 21.38 -25.83 6.79
N ILE A 236 22.52 -25.62 6.14
CA ILE A 236 23.70 -25.10 6.81
C ILE A 236 23.59 -23.61 7.03
N ASP A 237 23.17 -22.90 5.99
CA ASP A 237 23.01 -21.45 6.04
C ASP A 237 21.92 -20.95 5.08
N ILE A 238 21.32 -19.80 5.42
CA ILE A 238 20.53 -18.96 4.52
C ILE A 238 21.09 -17.55 4.60
N HIS A 239 21.37 -16.96 3.43
CA HIS A 239 21.88 -15.61 3.31
C HIS A 239 21.39 -14.96 2.01
N HIS A 240 21.79 -13.73 1.73
CA HIS A 240 21.42 -12.96 0.56
C HIS A 240 19.89 -12.88 0.35
N LEU A 241 19.11 -12.79 1.44
CA LEU A 241 17.67 -12.62 1.34
C LEU A 241 17.36 -11.27 0.68
N ARG A 242 16.62 -11.32 -0.41
CA ARG A 242 16.05 -10.18 -1.12
C ARG A 242 14.58 -10.43 -1.38
N PHE A 243 13.77 -9.40 -1.30
CA PHE A 243 12.37 -9.52 -1.66
C PHE A 243 11.83 -8.17 -2.12
N TRP A 244 10.80 -8.22 -2.94
CA TRP A 244 10.04 -7.04 -3.34
C TRP A 244 8.59 -7.41 -3.54
N GLN A 245 7.74 -6.41 -3.52
CA GLN A 245 6.31 -6.56 -3.71
C GLN A 245 5.87 -5.82 -4.99
N SER A 246 5.00 -6.48 -5.76
CA SER A 246 4.37 -5.90 -6.93
C SER A 246 2.87 -6.17 -6.85
N ALA A 247 2.09 -5.18 -6.40
CA ALA A 247 0.70 -5.32 -5.97
C ALA A 247 0.55 -6.44 -4.93
N GLU A 248 -0.22 -7.48 -5.25
CA GLU A 248 -0.46 -8.62 -4.36
C GLU A 248 0.66 -9.68 -4.39
N LYS A 249 1.59 -9.60 -5.38
CA LYS A 249 2.67 -10.57 -5.53
C LYS A 249 3.88 -10.20 -4.70
N VAL A 250 4.45 -11.18 -4.01
CA VAL A 250 5.70 -11.06 -3.29
C VAL A 250 6.75 -11.94 -3.96
N PHE A 251 7.84 -11.35 -4.37
CA PHE A 251 9.00 -12.07 -4.93
C PHE A 251 10.05 -12.20 -3.83
N ILE A 252 10.57 -13.42 -3.63
CA ILE A 252 11.50 -13.72 -2.56
C ILE A 252 12.67 -14.50 -3.16
N ASP A 253 13.87 -13.93 -3.05
CA ASP A 253 15.12 -14.55 -3.51
C ASP A 253 16.06 -14.73 -2.32
N PHE A 254 16.70 -15.87 -2.19
CA PHE A 254 17.73 -16.11 -1.19
C PHE A 254 18.69 -17.25 -1.58
N HIS A 255 19.85 -17.26 -0.96
CA HIS A 255 20.82 -18.32 -1.08
C HIS A 255 20.60 -19.37 0.01
N LEU A 256 20.73 -20.64 -0.37
CA LEU A 256 20.54 -21.78 0.51
C LEU A 256 21.76 -22.70 0.44
N THR A 257 22.53 -22.77 1.53
CA THR A 257 23.72 -23.60 1.60
C THR A 257 23.36 -25.01 2.07
N LEU A 258 23.65 -25.98 1.23
CA LEU A 258 23.40 -27.43 1.43
C LEU A 258 24.68 -28.24 1.43
N PRO A 259 24.65 -29.49 1.94
CA PRO A 259 25.79 -30.44 1.80
C PRO A 259 26.15 -30.63 0.33
N TYR A 260 27.44 -30.47 -0.04
CA TYR A 260 27.90 -30.50 -1.43
C TYR A 260 27.65 -31.83 -2.14
N PHE A 261 27.50 -32.93 -1.40
CA PHE A 261 27.19 -34.25 -1.95
C PHE A 261 25.69 -34.49 -2.21
N PHE A 262 24.83 -33.52 -1.91
CA PHE A 262 23.43 -33.60 -2.31
C PHE A 262 23.33 -33.41 -3.82
N ASN A 263 22.61 -34.31 -4.46
CA ASN A 263 22.34 -34.19 -5.89
C ASN A 263 21.21 -33.18 -6.14
N ILE A 264 21.09 -32.74 -7.40
CA ILE A 264 20.08 -31.74 -7.80
C ILE A 264 18.66 -32.18 -7.43
N LYS A 265 18.34 -33.49 -7.53
CA LYS A 265 17.00 -33.99 -7.15
C LYS A 265 16.72 -33.73 -5.67
N LYS A 266 17.71 -33.99 -4.80
CA LYS A 266 17.57 -33.77 -3.36
C LYS A 266 17.45 -32.29 -3.03
N ALA A 267 18.21 -31.41 -3.69
CA ALA A 267 18.12 -29.98 -3.55
C ALA A 267 16.70 -29.49 -3.97
N HIS A 268 16.18 -29.99 -5.08
CA HIS A 268 14.84 -29.64 -5.55
C HIS A 268 13.73 -30.10 -4.60
N GLU A 269 13.81 -31.29 -4.01
CA GLU A 269 12.87 -31.74 -2.98
C GLU A 269 12.86 -30.81 -1.73
N ILE A 270 14.03 -30.24 -1.39
CA ILE A 270 14.17 -29.27 -0.30
C ILE A 270 13.53 -27.94 -0.69
N GLU A 271 13.79 -27.46 -1.92
CA GLU A 271 13.18 -26.25 -2.49
C GLU A 271 11.65 -26.32 -2.44
N GLU A 272 11.05 -27.41 -2.94
CA GLU A 272 9.61 -27.61 -2.92
C GLU A 272 9.04 -27.50 -1.50
N ARG A 273 9.67 -28.17 -0.53
CA ARG A 273 9.25 -28.16 0.88
C ARG A 273 9.33 -26.76 1.52
N ILE A 274 10.40 -26.02 1.24
CA ILE A 274 10.58 -24.64 1.72
C ILE A 274 9.53 -23.75 1.08
N SER A 275 9.36 -23.87 -0.24
CA SER A 275 8.37 -23.11 -1.00
C SER A 275 6.94 -23.33 -0.49
N GLU A 276 6.54 -24.56 -0.22
CA GLU A 276 5.23 -24.88 0.37
C GLU A 276 5.02 -24.16 1.71
N LYS A 277 6.04 -24.17 2.58
CA LYS A 277 5.98 -23.48 3.88
C LYS A 277 5.83 -21.97 3.76
N ILE A 278 6.51 -21.36 2.79
CA ILE A 278 6.38 -19.94 2.50
C ILE A 278 4.98 -19.66 1.93
N PHE A 279 4.47 -20.49 0.97
CA PHE A 279 3.13 -20.35 0.40
C PHE A 279 2.02 -20.48 1.44
N GLU A 280 2.15 -21.32 2.45
CA GLU A 280 1.17 -21.43 3.55
C GLU A 280 0.95 -20.09 4.26
N LYS A 281 1.99 -19.26 4.37
CA LYS A 281 1.97 -17.97 5.07
C LYS A 281 1.86 -16.76 4.15
N ILE A 282 2.40 -16.86 2.93
CA ILE A 282 2.43 -15.82 1.90
C ILE A 282 1.92 -16.43 0.58
N PRO A 283 0.58 -16.55 0.39
CA PRO A 283 0.01 -17.34 -0.72
C PRO A 283 0.35 -16.84 -2.14
N ASN A 284 0.62 -15.53 -2.30
CA ASN A 284 0.93 -14.93 -3.60
C ASN A 284 2.43 -14.67 -3.77
N SER A 285 3.29 -15.53 -3.21
CA SER A 285 4.74 -15.41 -3.36
C SER A 285 5.27 -16.17 -4.58
N GLU A 286 6.33 -15.66 -5.18
CA GLU A 286 7.18 -16.35 -6.15
C GLU A 286 8.58 -16.44 -5.53
N ILE A 287 9.09 -17.68 -5.40
CA ILE A 287 10.31 -17.94 -4.64
C ILE A 287 11.37 -18.44 -5.59
N ARG A 288 12.58 -17.89 -5.46
CA ARG A 288 13.78 -18.34 -6.16
C ARG A 288 14.87 -18.62 -5.14
N MET A 289 15.47 -19.79 -5.25
CA MET A 289 16.57 -20.20 -4.39
C MET A 289 17.82 -20.42 -5.23
N HIS A 290 18.90 -19.77 -4.81
CA HIS A 290 20.22 -20.12 -5.30
C HIS A 290 20.82 -21.16 -4.36
N PHE A 291 21.27 -22.29 -4.91
CA PHE A 291 21.89 -23.34 -4.10
C PHE A 291 23.37 -23.14 -4.02
N ASP A 292 23.87 -22.95 -2.80
CA ASP A 292 25.28 -22.98 -2.50
C ASP A 292 25.67 -24.31 -1.87
N TYR A 293 26.92 -24.73 -2.08
CA TYR A 293 27.48 -25.95 -1.49
C TYR A 293 28.38 -25.62 -0.30
N CYS A 294 28.43 -26.51 0.69
CA CYS A 294 29.37 -26.38 1.80
C CYS A 294 30.77 -26.80 1.41
N ASP A 295 31.75 -26.18 2.03
CA ASP A 295 33.16 -26.58 2.04
C ASP A 295 33.62 -26.97 3.45
N SER A 296 34.91 -27.30 3.59
CA SER A 296 35.50 -27.71 4.86
C SER A 296 35.42 -26.62 5.94
N THR A 297 35.39 -25.35 5.58
CA THR A 297 35.34 -24.23 6.54
C THR A 297 34.01 -24.15 7.29
N LEU A 298 32.95 -24.72 6.70
CA LEU A 298 31.62 -24.74 7.28
C LEU A 298 31.33 -25.94 8.19
N CYS A 299 32.26 -26.94 8.24
CA CYS A 299 32.03 -28.14 9.01
C CYS A 299 31.76 -27.92 10.49
N LYS A 300 32.48 -27.00 11.15
CA LYS A 300 32.27 -26.67 12.55
C LYS A 300 30.91 -25.99 12.86
N TYR A 301 30.24 -25.48 11.85
CA TYR A 301 28.91 -24.85 11.96
C TYR A 301 27.76 -25.75 11.50
N CYS A 302 28.07 -26.89 10.85
CA CYS A 302 27.09 -27.79 10.27
C CYS A 302 26.67 -28.87 11.25
N SER A 303 25.40 -28.93 11.62
CA SER A 303 24.84 -29.92 12.55
C SER A 303 24.41 -31.24 11.87
N TYR A 304 24.57 -31.38 10.55
CA TYR A 304 24.15 -32.56 9.79
C TYR A 304 24.97 -33.82 10.18
N LYS A 305 24.32 -34.77 10.86
CA LYS A 305 24.99 -35.92 11.47
C LYS A 305 25.47 -36.95 10.45
N ASN A 306 24.77 -37.11 9.30
CA ASN A 306 25.06 -38.15 8.30
C ASN A 306 26.05 -37.64 7.24
N CYS A 307 27.03 -36.84 7.62
CA CYS A 307 28.07 -36.33 6.73
C CYS A 307 29.30 -37.25 6.75
N GLU A 308 29.52 -38.00 5.68
CA GLU A 308 30.65 -38.91 5.54
C GLU A 308 31.98 -38.21 5.24
N VAL A 309 31.94 -36.94 4.86
CA VAL A 309 33.08 -36.14 4.41
C VAL A 309 33.41 -34.99 5.34
N ARG A 310 32.91 -35.04 6.55
CA ARG A 310 33.14 -34.03 7.57
C ARG A 310 34.62 -33.91 7.93
N SER A 311 35.18 -32.68 7.89
CA SER A 311 36.56 -32.39 8.26
C SER A 311 36.75 -32.01 9.72
N GLU A 312 35.72 -31.40 10.34
CA GLU A 312 35.73 -30.91 11.72
C GLU A 312 34.37 -31.19 12.40
N ASP A 313 34.40 -31.47 13.70
CA ASP A 313 33.18 -31.67 14.47
C ASP A 313 32.37 -30.40 14.64
N PHE A 314 31.04 -30.57 14.68
CA PHE A 314 30.13 -29.48 14.97
C PHE A 314 30.41 -28.89 16.35
N SER A 315 30.66 -27.59 16.43
CA SER A 315 31.02 -26.91 17.66
C SER A 315 30.27 -25.60 17.89
N VAL A 316 29.87 -24.88 16.83
CA VAL A 316 29.26 -23.55 16.90
C VAL A 316 28.01 -23.47 16.03
N PRO A 317 26.82 -23.29 16.60
CA PRO A 317 25.61 -23.08 15.81
C PRO A 317 25.59 -21.69 15.19
N ILE A 318 25.22 -21.58 13.92
CA ILE A 318 24.92 -20.30 13.28
C ILE A 318 23.57 -19.79 13.83
N LYS A 319 23.59 -18.62 14.46
CA LYS A 319 22.37 -17.95 14.91
C LYS A 319 21.78 -17.16 13.75
N TRP A 320 20.57 -17.51 13.36
CA TRP A 320 19.84 -16.80 12.31
C TRP A 320 19.07 -15.64 12.92
N ASN A 321 19.16 -14.49 12.29
CA ASN A 321 18.38 -13.29 12.56
C ASN A 321 18.22 -12.51 11.24
N SER A 322 17.45 -11.43 11.24
CA SER A 322 17.20 -10.64 10.04
C SER A 322 18.49 -10.15 9.38
N ASP A 323 19.45 -9.62 10.16
CA ASP A 323 20.72 -9.08 9.64
C ASP A 323 21.54 -10.18 8.98
N LYS A 324 21.57 -11.37 9.58
CA LYS A 324 22.25 -12.55 9.04
C LYS A 324 21.63 -12.98 7.71
N LEU A 325 20.31 -13.06 7.62
CA LEU A 325 19.63 -13.47 6.39
C LEU A 325 19.82 -12.43 5.27
N LEU A 326 19.89 -11.15 5.60
CA LEU A 326 20.12 -10.05 4.63
C LEU A 326 21.58 -9.91 4.18
N ALA A 327 22.55 -10.52 4.89
CA ALA A 327 23.97 -10.45 4.56
C ALA A 327 24.24 -10.97 3.15
N ASN A 328 25.18 -10.35 2.43
CA ASN A 328 25.51 -10.73 1.05
C ASN A 328 26.27 -12.06 0.97
N GLU A 329 26.97 -12.43 2.03
CA GLU A 329 27.79 -13.62 2.13
C GLU A 329 27.49 -14.35 3.43
N ILE A 330 28.00 -15.59 3.55
CA ILE A 330 27.90 -16.38 4.78
C ILE A 330 28.65 -15.63 5.88
N ASN A 331 27.90 -14.96 6.76
CA ASN A 331 28.47 -14.27 7.91
C ASN A 331 28.58 -15.27 9.07
N LEU A 332 29.78 -15.75 9.34
CA LEU A 332 30.10 -16.72 10.38
C LEU A 332 30.35 -16.02 11.72
N PRO A 333 29.95 -16.62 12.86
CA PRO A 333 30.23 -16.08 14.20
C PRO A 333 31.72 -16.02 14.51
#